data_63caab7deba4275adbc6e3efe43bdfcf
#
_entry.id   63caab7deba4275adbc6e3efe43bdfcf
#
_cell.length_a   1.000
_cell.length_b   1.000
_cell.length_c   1.000
_cell.angle_alpha   90.00
_cell.angle_beta   90.00
_cell.angle_gamma   90.00
#
_symmetry.space_group_name_H-M   'P 1'
#
loop_
_entity.id
_entity.type
_entity.pdbx_description
1 polymer ?
#
loop_
_entity_poly.entity_id
_entity_poly.type
_entity_poly.pdbx_seq_one_letter_code
_entity_poly.pdbx_strand_id
1 'polypeptide(L)'
;ADDDFRIGVPTADGNSIVIYGYDRTSSGRGPVQVYDWDGTTWNKRGADLSHAGPGDYSSTIVGASLSDDGETIAIAESLMDTANGADSGRIRILDWNGTDWELRGIIDGENADDKMVQYGMSANGNSVISNSRGNDEVANDSGQVRIFDWDGTQFVQRGNSFNGAAANDVITGRISMDGNSVAIASGGGHKSGAIDAPATKGTVKIYDWNGAAWSQRGAAIEGVGSTDGATISGYDSGMNTISISYTGHDADGDSSNGTDGMLKVFDWDGSNWVQRGDAFTNSNGDSIRGTVSSDGNSLVTGSMFADPGGVMMAGQAQVFDWDGSSWVQRGSTLTGSAAVDMFGVITIANSLATTLSVNALDFNGAAGGRTEVYQYPLDTNRVIKILDGALDGVNNERAKYGAVTNRLEYTVENLTNIAQNTAAARSRILDTDYARETTELARTQIIQQASTAMLSQANQQGAAILELLRPFE
;
A
#
# COMPACT_ATOMS: atom_id res chain seq x y z
N ALA A 1 -10.96 36.09 -9.53
CA ALA A 1 -9.65 35.68 -9.05
C ALA A 1 -9.89 35.09 -7.67
N ASP A 2 -10.06 33.82 -7.64
CA ASP A 2 -10.49 33.09 -6.46
C ASP A 2 -9.22 32.48 -5.84
N ASP A 3 -8.99 32.76 -4.55
CA ASP A 3 -7.80 32.36 -3.80
C ASP A 3 -7.83 30.86 -3.45
N ASP A 4 -7.87 30.02 -4.47
CA ASP A 4 -7.92 28.57 -4.30
C ASP A 4 -6.51 28.02 -4.07
N PHE A 5 -6.30 27.37 -2.92
CA PHE A 5 -5.15 26.52 -2.72
C PHE A 5 -5.45 25.14 -3.28
N ARG A 6 -4.64 24.63 -4.22
CA ARG A 6 -4.83 23.32 -4.84
C ARG A 6 -3.59 22.46 -4.72
N ILE A 7 -3.79 21.19 -4.38
CA ILE A 7 -2.76 20.16 -4.32
C ILE A 7 -3.01 19.19 -5.46
N GLY A 8 -2.00 18.92 -6.28
CA GLY A 8 -2.04 17.93 -7.33
C GLY A 8 -1.19 16.71 -6.96
N VAL A 9 -1.78 15.51 -6.97
CA VAL A 9 -1.09 14.24 -6.69
C VAL A 9 -1.15 13.37 -7.94
N PRO A 10 -0.03 13.14 -8.64
CA PRO A 10 0.02 12.29 -9.82
C PRO A 10 0.00 10.80 -9.43
N THR A 11 -0.47 9.95 -10.37
CA THR A 11 -0.27 8.51 -10.34
C THR A 11 1.20 8.13 -10.52
N ALA A 12 1.54 6.87 -10.27
CA ALA A 12 2.92 6.37 -10.39
C ALA A 12 3.51 6.54 -11.80
N ASP A 13 2.70 6.39 -12.85
CA ASP A 13 3.10 6.61 -14.24
C ASP A 13 3.08 8.08 -14.68
N GLY A 14 2.44 8.95 -13.89
CA GLY A 14 2.29 10.39 -14.17
C GLY A 14 1.25 10.73 -15.23
N ASN A 15 0.43 9.77 -15.66
CA ASN A 15 -0.59 9.97 -16.71
C ASN A 15 -1.93 10.42 -16.14
N SER A 16 -2.16 10.26 -14.84
CA SER A 16 -3.34 10.79 -14.15
C SER A 16 -2.92 11.65 -12.96
N ILE A 17 -3.74 12.62 -12.61
CA ILE A 17 -3.52 13.51 -11.46
C ILE A 17 -4.85 13.78 -10.76
N VAL A 18 -4.86 13.63 -9.43
CA VAL A 18 -5.96 14.14 -8.62
C VAL A 18 -5.62 15.53 -8.11
N ILE A 19 -6.56 16.46 -8.24
CA ILE A 19 -6.44 17.84 -7.75
C ILE A 19 -7.54 18.07 -6.72
N TYR A 20 -7.15 18.52 -5.54
CA TYR A 20 -8.05 18.90 -4.47
C TYR A 20 -7.52 20.16 -3.77
N GLY A 21 -8.35 20.85 -3.01
CA GLY A 21 -7.87 22.04 -2.35
C GLY A 21 -8.95 22.85 -1.65
N TYR A 22 -8.56 24.05 -1.25
CA TYR A 22 -9.30 24.95 -0.41
C TYR A 22 -9.84 26.10 -1.23
N ASP A 23 -11.15 26.32 -1.23
CA ASP A 23 -11.79 27.50 -1.80
C ASP A 23 -12.12 28.49 -0.67
N ARG A 24 -11.40 29.59 -0.61
CA ARG A 24 -11.60 30.66 0.41
C ARG A 24 -12.90 31.43 0.22
N THR A 25 -13.49 31.41 -0.97
CA THR A 25 -14.67 32.23 -1.31
C THR A 25 -15.98 31.53 -1.00
N SER A 26 -16.01 30.20 -0.99
CA SER A 26 -17.22 29.38 -0.80
C SER A 26 -17.24 28.56 0.49
N SER A 27 -16.75 29.11 1.62
CA SER A 27 -16.69 28.44 2.91
C SER A 27 -15.65 27.31 3.01
N GLY A 28 -14.56 27.38 2.21
CA GLY A 28 -13.38 26.56 2.45
C GLY A 28 -13.29 25.24 1.65
N ARG A 29 -14.00 25.07 0.55
CA ARG A 29 -14.13 23.75 -0.09
C ARG A 29 -14.04 23.79 -1.59
N GLY A 30 -12.94 23.27 -2.13
CA GLY A 30 -12.83 22.92 -3.53
C GLY A 30 -13.29 21.49 -3.78
N PRO A 31 -13.82 21.18 -4.98
CA PRO A 31 -14.09 19.81 -5.37
C PRO A 31 -12.78 19.04 -5.56
N VAL A 32 -12.83 17.70 -5.42
CA VAL A 32 -11.79 16.82 -5.91
C VAL A 32 -12.03 16.56 -7.39
N GLN A 33 -11.00 16.71 -8.18
CA GLN A 33 -11.03 16.55 -9.64
C GLN A 33 -9.92 15.62 -10.08
N VAL A 34 -10.23 14.73 -11.02
CA VAL A 34 -9.23 13.86 -11.64
C VAL A 34 -9.04 14.26 -13.09
N TYR A 35 -7.79 14.29 -13.54
CA TYR A 35 -7.42 14.61 -14.90
C TYR A 35 -6.48 13.56 -15.46
N ASP A 36 -6.63 13.25 -16.75
CA ASP A 36 -5.79 12.35 -17.52
C ASP A 36 -5.01 13.10 -18.58
N TRP A 37 -3.75 12.73 -18.75
CA TRP A 37 -2.88 13.26 -19.79
C TRP A 37 -3.03 12.45 -21.08
N ASP A 38 -3.45 13.11 -22.18
CA ASP A 38 -3.63 12.47 -23.50
C ASP A 38 -2.38 12.53 -24.38
N GLY A 39 -1.26 12.99 -23.84
CA GLY A 39 -0.02 13.26 -24.57
C GLY A 39 0.15 14.73 -24.98
N THR A 40 -0.91 15.54 -24.87
CA THR A 40 -0.91 16.97 -25.27
C THR A 40 -1.61 17.86 -24.26
N THR A 41 -2.70 17.40 -23.66
CA THR A 41 -3.52 18.18 -22.72
C THR A 41 -4.02 17.31 -21.56
N TRP A 42 -4.31 17.97 -20.43
CA TRP A 42 -4.98 17.35 -19.30
C TRP A 42 -6.50 17.41 -19.52
N ASN A 43 -7.12 16.24 -19.59
CA ASN A 43 -8.56 16.07 -19.77
C ASN A 43 -9.20 15.62 -18.47
N LYS A 44 -10.27 16.29 -18.04
CA LYS A 44 -10.95 15.94 -16.82
C LYS A 44 -11.66 14.58 -16.95
N ARG A 45 -11.46 13.70 -15.96
CA ARG A 45 -12.10 12.39 -15.85
C ARG A 45 -13.34 12.47 -14.96
N GLY A 46 -14.51 12.33 -15.54
CA GLY A 46 -15.80 12.30 -14.82
C GLY A 46 -16.25 13.64 -14.21
N ALA A 47 -17.22 13.56 -13.33
CA ALA A 47 -17.76 14.70 -12.61
C ALA A 47 -16.84 15.15 -11.46
N ASP A 48 -17.08 16.36 -10.93
CA ASP A 48 -16.46 16.83 -9.70
C ASP A 48 -16.92 15.97 -8.53
N LEU A 49 -15.96 15.49 -7.73
CA LEU A 49 -16.24 14.73 -6.53
C LEU A 49 -16.43 15.71 -5.37
N SER A 50 -17.68 16.01 -5.09
CA SER A 50 -18.11 16.87 -3.98
C SER A 50 -18.30 16.07 -2.69
N HIS A 51 -18.57 16.77 -1.59
CA HIS A 51 -18.90 16.15 -0.30
C HIS A 51 -20.10 15.20 -0.36
N ALA A 52 -20.12 14.20 0.54
CA ALA A 52 -21.08 13.10 0.53
C ALA A 52 -22.53 13.44 0.92
N GLY A 53 -22.85 14.68 1.33
CA GLY A 53 -24.21 15.01 1.79
C GLY A 53 -24.65 16.45 1.56
N PRO A 54 -25.96 16.69 1.28
CA PRO A 54 -26.50 18.02 1.31
C PRO A 54 -26.57 18.51 2.76
N GLY A 55 -25.85 19.56 3.09
CA GLY A 55 -26.00 20.30 4.35
C GLY A 55 -24.85 20.23 5.33
N ASP A 56 -23.88 19.31 5.16
CA ASP A 56 -22.68 19.31 5.99
C ASP A 56 -21.61 20.25 5.41
N TYR A 57 -21.76 21.52 5.76
CA TYR A 57 -20.82 22.57 5.37
C TYR A 57 -19.58 22.63 6.28
N SER A 58 -19.43 21.70 7.24
CA SER A 58 -18.28 21.63 8.14
C SER A 58 -17.16 20.72 7.61
N SER A 59 -17.46 19.72 6.75
CA SER A 59 -16.47 18.76 6.29
C SER A 59 -15.44 19.39 5.34
N THR A 60 -14.17 19.25 5.68
CA THR A 60 -13.05 19.73 4.86
C THR A 60 -12.39 18.54 4.17
N ILE A 61 -12.31 18.56 2.83
CA ILE A 61 -11.46 17.60 2.12
C ILE A 61 -10.01 17.97 2.38
N VAL A 62 -9.31 17.08 3.09
CA VAL A 62 -7.93 17.31 3.54
C VAL A 62 -6.93 16.36 2.89
N GLY A 63 -7.41 15.42 2.09
CA GLY A 63 -6.57 14.47 1.38
C GLY A 63 -7.33 13.74 0.29
N ALA A 64 -6.65 13.53 -0.83
CA ALA A 64 -7.10 12.62 -1.87
C ALA A 64 -5.89 11.92 -2.48
N SER A 65 -6.02 10.65 -2.82
CA SER A 65 -5.00 9.87 -3.53
C SER A 65 -5.63 8.92 -4.53
N LEU A 66 -4.92 8.65 -5.62
CA LEU A 66 -5.26 7.66 -6.64
C LEU A 66 -4.46 6.38 -6.44
N SER A 67 -5.02 5.23 -6.81
CA SER A 67 -4.27 4.01 -7.06
C SER A 67 -3.30 4.21 -8.24
N ASP A 68 -2.31 3.33 -8.39
CA ASP A 68 -1.29 3.46 -9.44
C ASP A 68 -1.87 3.38 -10.86
N ASP A 69 -2.95 2.63 -11.06
CA ASP A 69 -3.69 2.53 -12.31
C ASP A 69 -4.68 3.69 -12.52
N GLY A 70 -4.84 4.57 -11.52
CA GLY A 70 -5.77 5.68 -11.56
C GLY A 70 -7.27 5.29 -11.46
N GLU A 71 -7.59 4.02 -11.25
CA GLU A 71 -8.98 3.53 -11.28
C GLU A 71 -9.68 3.56 -9.92
N THR A 72 -8.93 3.72 -8.82
CA THR A 72 -9.47 3.88 -7.47
C THR A 72 -9.02 5.19 -6.85
N ILE A 73 -9.93 5.92 -6.21
CA ILE A 73 -9.63 7.16 -5.48
C ILE A 73 -10.09 7.04 -4.02
N ALA A 74 -9.25 7.45 -3.08
CA ALA A 74 -9.62 7.66 -1.68
C ALA A 74 -9.68 9.17 -1.37
N ILE A 75 -10.76 9.62 -0.72
CA ILE A 75 -11.01 11.01 -0.37
C ILE A 75 -11.27 11.10 1.14
N ALA A 76 -10.52 11.94 1.84
CA ALA A 76 -10.68 12.15 3.28
C ALA A 76 -11.42 13.47 3.59
N GLU A 77 -12.45 13.37 4.41
CA GLU A 77 -13.31 14.44 4.91
C GLU A 77 -13.18 14.50 6.44
N SER A 78 -12.22 15.30 6.94
CA SER A 78 -11.78 15.23 8.34
C SER A 78 -12.79 15.77 9.37
N LEU A 79 -13.64 16.72 8.98
CA LEU A 79 -14.65 17.31 9.85
C LEU A 79 -16.06 16.76 9.54
N MET A 80 -16.14 15.57 8.96
CA MET A 80 -17.42 14.92 8.67
C MET A 80 -18.02 14.37 9.96
N ASP A 81 -19.26 14.76 10.23
CA ASP A 81 -20.07 14.14 11.28
C ASP A 81 -20.53 12.75 10.84
N THR A 82 -20.25 11.74 11.63
CA THR A 82 -20.68 10.37 11.35
C THR A 82 -21.58 9.84 12.47
N ALA A 83 -22.03 8.60 12.35
CA ALA A 83 -22.75 7.94 13.44
C ALA A 83 -21.91 7.81 14.73
N ASN A 84 -20.59 7.94 14.64
CA ASN A 84 -19.65 7.82 15.74
C ASN A 84 -19.39 9.16 16.48
N GLY A 85 -19.88 10.28 15.93
CA GLY A 85 -19.82 11.58 16.57
C GLY A 85 -19.50 12.73 15.63
N ALA A 86 -19.57 13.95 16.18
CA ALA A 86 -19.20 15.17 15.47
C ALA A 86 -17.70 15.15 15.15
N ASP A 87 -17.31 15.68 13.97
CA ASP A 87 -15.92 15.79 13.54
C ASP A 87 -15.13 14.46 13.62
N SER A 88 -15.80 13.30 13.61
CA SER A 88 -15.12 12.00 13.63
C SER A 88 -14.29 11.77 12.38
N GLY A 89 -14.73 12.33 11.27
CA GLY A 89 -14.08 12.21 9.96
C GLY A 89 -14.48 10.95 9.19
N ARG A 90 -14.29 10.98 7.88
CA ARG A 90 -14.65 9.91 6.95
C ARG A 90 -13.65 9.81 5.81
N ILE A 91 -13.37 8.58 5.37
CA ILE A 91 -12.69 8.31 4.11
C ILE A 91 -13.69 7.60 3.19
N ARG A 92 -13.91 8.16 2.00
CA ARG A 92 -14.66 7.51 0.93
C ARG A 92 -13.69 6.94 -0.09
N ILE A 93 -13.92 5.72 -0.51
CA ILE A 93 -13.18 5.05 -1.58
C ILE A 93 -14.13 4.82 -2.74
N LEU A 94 -13.76 5.30 -3.92
CA LEU A 94 -14.55 5.20 -5.14
C LEU A 94 -13.74 4.54 -6.25
N ASP A 95 -14.41 3.75 -7.09
CA ASP A 95 -13.83 3.11 -8.27
C ASP A 95 -14.40 3.76 -9.55
N TRP A 96 -13.55 3.84 -10.58
CA TRP A 96 -13.94 4.32 -11.90
C TRP A 96 -14.58 3.18 -12.71
N ASN A 97 -15.84 3.35 -13.15
CA ASN A 97 -16.56 2.34 -13.92
C ASN A 97 -16.44 2.51 -15.44
N GLY A 98 -15.57 3.42 -15.90
CA GLY A 98 -15.41 3.78 -17.32
C GLY A 98 -16.17 5.03 -17.74
N THR A 99 -17.12 5.51 -16.93
CA THR A 99 -17.94 6.70 -17.19
C THR A 99 -18.10 7.61 -15.99
N ASP A 100 -18.14 7.05 -14.78
CA ASP A 100 -18.33 7.82 -13.55
C ASP A 100 -17.63 7.14 -12.37
N TRP A 101 -17.49 7.87 -11.24
CA TRP A 101 -16.93 7.39 -10.00
C TRP A 101 -18.02 6.78 -9.12
N GLU A 102 -17.92 5.49 -8.82
CA GLU A 102 -18.87 4.75 -7.99
C GLU A 102 -18.30 4.49 -6.59
N LEU A 103 -19.12 4.66 -5.56
CA LEU A 103 -18.72 4.41 -4.19
C LEU A 103 -18.46 2.92 -3.96
N ARG A 104 -17.19 2.56 -3.68
CA ARG A 104 -16.77 1.22 -3.29
C ARG A 104 -16.95 0.96 -1.81
N GLY A 105 -16.58 1.91 -0.95
CA GLY A 105 -16.68 1.76 0.49
C GLY A 105 -16.41 3.02 1.27
N ILE A 106 -16.70 2.94 2.57
CA ILE A 106 -16.55 4.04 3.53
C ILE A 106 -15.79 3.52 4.75
N ILE A 107 -14.91 4.36 5.30
CA ILE A 107 -14.25 4.17 6.59
C ILE A 107 -14.59 5.39 7.44
N ASP A 108 -15.23 5.20 8.58
CA ASP A 108 -15.56 6.26 9.53
C ASP A 108 -14.56 6.32 10.69
N GLY A 109 -14.33 7.52 11.23
CA GLY A 109 -13.61 7.72 12.49
C GLY A 109 -14.30 6.99 13.65
N GLU A 110 -13.57 6.62 14.69
CA GLU A 110 -14.13 5.83 15.80
C GLU A 110 -14.92 6.67 16.79
N ASN A 111 -14.46 7.91 17.05
CA ASN A 111 -15.02 8.78 18.07
C ASN A 111 -15.20 10.20 17.54
N ALA A 112 -16.00 10.98 18.26
CA ALA A 112 -16.10 12.41 18.02
C ALA A 112 -14.70 13.06 18.12
N ASP A 113 -14.47 14.10 17.33
CA ASP A 113 -13.22 14.86 17.27
C ASP A 113 -11.96 14.08 16.82
N ASP A 114 -12.08 12.83 16.37
CA ASP A 114 -10.96 12.04 15.81
C ASP A 114 -10.33 12.73 14.59
N LYS A 115 -11.12 13.48 13.82
CA LYS A 115 -10.68 14.25 12.65
C LYS A 115 -9.86 13.40 11.69
N MET A 116 -10.39 12.22 11.35
CA MET A 116 -9.72 11.22 10.56
C MET A 116 -9.34 11.75 9.18
N VAL A 117 -8.10 11.51 8.77
CA VAL A 117 -7.55 11.86 7.46
C VAL A 117 -6.89 10.64 6.82
N GLN A 118 -6.67 10.69 5.51
CA GLN A 118 -5.97 9.66 4.75
C GLN A 118 -4.67 10.22 4.20
N TYR A 119 -3.57 9.45 4.31
CA TYR A 119 -2.25 9.82 3.79
C TYR A 119 -1.62 8.75 2.91
N GLY A 120 -2.43 7.95 2.24
CA GLY A 120 -1.97 6.98 1.27
C GLY A 120 -2.88 5.76 1.15
N MET A 121 -2.72 5.07 0.05
CA MET A 121 -3.31 3.77 -0.23
C MET A 121 -2.29 2.91 -0.96
N SER A 122 -2.50 1.60 -0.98
CA SER A 122 -1.71 0.69 -1.80
C SER A 122 -1.91 0.94 -3.29
N ALA A 123 -0.96 0.51 -4.11
CA ALA A 123 -0.98 0.70 -5.57
C ALA A 123 -2.27 0.20 -6.24
N ASN A 124 -2.87 -0.86 -5.72
CA ASN A 124 -4.11 -1.46 -6.22
C ASN A 124 -5.39 -0.92 -5.55
N GLY A 125 -5.28 0.09 -4.68
CA GLY A 125 -6.42 0.67 -3.98
C GLY A 125 -7.09 -0.22 -2.92
N ASN A 126 -6.53 -1.40 -2.59
CA ASN A 126 -7.16 -2.36 -1.68
C ASN A 126 -6.77 -2.16 -0.21
N SER A 127 -5.69 -1.46 0.08
CA SER A 127 -5.29 -1.12 1.45
C SER A 127 -5.25 0.40 1.61
N VAL A 128 -5.86 0.90 2.68
CA VAL A 128 -5.95 2.32 2.99
C VAL A 128 -5.43 2.56 4.41
N ILE A 129 -4.61 3.59 4.59
CA ILE A 129 -4.15 4.03 5.90
C ILE A 129 -4.94 5.26 6.37
N SER A 130 -5.47 5.21 7.58
CA SER A 130 -6.15 6.33 8.24
C SER A 130 -5.31 6.87 9.37
N ASN A 131 -5.40 8.19 9.57
CA ASN A 131 -4.72 8.91 10.65
C ASN A 131 -5.76 9.77 11.39
N SER A 132 -6.05 9.46 12.63
CA SER A 132 -6.97 10.20 13.51
C SER A 132 -6.16 11.03 14.49
N ARG A 133 -5.98 12.32 14.17
CA ARG A 133 -5.10 13.21 14.95
C ARG A 133 -5.66 13.58 16.30
N GLY A 134 -6.97 13.68 16.40
CA GLY A 134 -7.67 14.03 17.63
C GLY A 134 -8.03 12.81 18.48
N ASN A 135 -7.55 11.60 18.13
CA ASN A 135 -7.88 10.41 18.90
C ASN A 135 -7.28 10.45 20.30
N ASP A 136 -8.13 10.21 21.30
CA ASP A 136 -7.85 10.33 22.74
C ASP A 136 -7.76 8.96 23.45
N GLU A 137 -7.62 7.84 22.70
CA GLU A 137 -7.66 6.50 23.29
C GLU A 137 -6.60 6.29 24.39
N VAL A 138 -5.42 6.85 24.23
CA VAL A 138 -4.32 6.74 25.20
C VAL A 138 -4.18 8.02 26.03
N ALA A 139 -4.20 9.17 25.38
CA ALA A 139 -4.08 10.48 25.98
C ALA A 139 -4.67 11.54 25.04
N ASN A 140 -4.95 12.74 25.58
CA ASN A 140 -5.56 13.83 24.81
C ASN A 140 -4.75 14.17 23.55
N ASP A 141 -5.39 14.12 22.36
CA ASP A 141 -4.76 14.32 21.05
C ASP A 141 -3.49 13.44 20.84
N SER A 142 -3.45 12.23 21.40
CA SER A 142 -2.31 11.32 21.21
C SER A 142 -2.21 10.85 19.76
N GLY A 143 -3.33 10.79 19.09
CA GLY A 143 -3.46 10.35 17.72
C GLY A 143 -3.45 8.82 17.56
N GLN A 144 -4.02 8.37 16.46
CA GLN A 144 -4.13 6.95 16.11
C GLN A 144 -3.91 6.75 14.63
N VAL A 145 -3.25 5.63 14.25
CA VAL A 145 -3.11 5.18 12.87
C VAL A 145 -3.69 3.78 12.74
N ARG A 146 -4.55 3.58 11.73
CA ARG A 146 -5.17 2.30 11.41
C ARG A 146 -4.99 1.96 9.93
N ILE A 147 -4.91 0.69 9.63
CA ILE A 147 -4.83 0.17 8.27
C ILE A 147 -6.09 -0.65 7.99
N PHE A 148 -6.68 -0.46 6.83
CA PHE A 148 -7.88 -1.16 6.40
C PHE A 148 -7.65 -1.83 5.06
N ASP A 149 -8.12 -3.08 4.93
CA ASP A 149 -8.09 -3.83 3.69
C ASP A 149 -9.49 -4.09 3.17
N TRP A 150 -9.62 -4.10 1.86
CA TRP A 150 -10.83 -4.50 1.16
C TRP A 150 -10.98 -6.03 1.18
N ASP A 151 -12.04 -6.56 1.81
CA ASP A 151 -12.31 -7.99 1.92
C ASP A 151 -13.14 -8.55 0.74
N GLY A 152 -13.50 -7.70 -0.22
CA GLY A 152 -14.40 -8.00 -1.34
C GLY A 152 -15.80 -7.41 -1.16
N THR A 153 -16.16 -6.94 0.05
CA THR A 153 -17.47 -6.38 0.39
C THR A 153 -17.38 -5.08 1.19
N GLN A 154 -16.37 -4.93 2.02
CA GLN A 154 -16.15 -3.77 2.90
C GLN A 154 -14.67 -3.62 3.25
N PHE A 155 -14.31 -2.46 3.79
CA PHE A 155 -12.99 -2.23 4.37
C PHE A 155 -12.96 -2.73 5.82
N VAL A 156 -12.03 -3.66 6.11
CA VAL A 156 -11.84 -4.29 7.43
C VAL A 156 -10.47 -3.90 7.98
N GLN A 157 -10.40 -3.53 9.25
CA GLN A 157 -9.14 -3.16 9.88
C GLN A 157 -8.17 -4.36 9.89
N ARG A 158 -6.93 -4.10 9.46
CA ARG A 158 -5.83 -5.06 9.46
C ARG A 158 -4.92 -4.87 10.66
N GLY A 159 -4.97 -5.82 11.59
CA GLY A 159 -4.15 -5.82 12.79
C GLY A 159 -4.59 -4.77 13.82
N ASN A 160 -3.70 -4.51 14.79
CA ASN A 160 -3.97 -3.53 15.84
C ASN A 160 -3.72 -2.10 15.37
N SER A 161 -4.38 -1.13 16.01
CA SER A 161 -4.10 0.28 15.85
C SER A 161 -2.71 0.63 16.38
N PHE A 162 -2.09 1.64 15.77
CA PHE A 162 -0.92 2.31 16.33
C PHE A 162 -1.41 3.57 17.05
N ASN A 163 -1.09 3.73 18.31
CA ASN A 163 -1.51 4.87 19.13
C ASN A 163 -0.29 5.68 19.58
N GLY A 164 -0.46 6.99 19.66
CA GLY A 164 0.54 7.87 20.26
C GLY A 164 0.71 7.57 21.76
N ALA A 165 1.91 7.74 22.27
CA ALA A 165 2.26 7.37 23.65
C ALA A 165 1.94 8.46 24.68
N ALA A 166 1.80 9.70 24.26
CA ALA A 166 1.62 10.87 25.13
C ALA A 166 0.62 11.86 24.55
N ALA A 167 0.11 12.73 25.38
CA ALA A 167 -0.77 13.82 24.96
C ALA A 167 -0.08 14.70 23.91
N ASN A 168 -0.82 15.05 22.85
CA ASN A 168 -0.35 15.83 21.70
C ASN A 168 0.80 15.18 20.90
N ASP A 169 0.96 13.86 20.96
CA ASP A 169 1.95 13.13 20.18
C ASP A 169 1.64 13.18 18.67
N VAL A 170 0.37 13.25 18.33
CA VAL A 170 -0.16 13.43 16.96
C VAL A 170 0.57 12.55 15.97
N ILE A 171 0.53 11.23 16.19
CA ILE A 171 1.21 10.29 15.30
C ILE A 171 0.66 10.35 13.88
N THR A 172 1.53 10.07 12.90
CA THR A 172 1.15 9.99 11.50
C THR A 172 1.72 8.73 10.85
N GLY A 173 1.00 8.17 9.90
CA GLY A 173 1.39 6.94 9.22
C GLY A 173 1.41 7.09 7.69
N ARG A 174 2.22 6.25 7.06
CA ARG A 174 2.27 6.04 5.60
C ARG A 174 2.26 4.55 5.34
N ILE A 175 1.72 4.15 4.19
CA ILE A 175 1.63 2.74 3.76
C ILE A 175 2.42 2.55 2.47
N SER A 176 3.12 1.42 2.32
CA SER A 176 3.84 1.05 1.10
C SER A 176 2.89 0.78 -0.08
N MET A 177 3.42 0.80 -1.30
CA MET A 177 2.65 0.55 -2.52
C MET A 177 2.02 -0.85 -2.56
N ASP A 178 2.69 -1.86 -1.99
CA ASP A 178 2.16 -3.22 -1.87
C ASP A 178 1.20 -3.41 -0.66
N GLY A 179 1.07 -2.38 0.18
CA GLY A 179 0.25 -2.39 1.38
C GLY A 179 0.84 -3.17 2.57
N ASN A 180 2.03 -3.77 2.45
CA ASN A 180 2.56 -4.69 3.45
C ASN A 180 3.54 -4.07 4.45
N SER A 181 3.94 -2.82 4.23
CA SER A 181 4.78 -2.07 5.17
C SER A 181 4.12 -0.75 5.54
N VAL A 182 4.32 -0.32 6.78
CA VAL A 182 3.84 0.98 7.26
C VAL A 182 4.97 1.69 8.01
N ALA A 183 5.08 2.99 7.79
CA ALA A 183 5.95 3.86 8.56
C ALA A 183 5.10 4.74 9.48
N ILE A 184 5.44 4.78 10.76
CA ILE A 184 4.74 5.54 11.81
C ILE A 184 5.72 6.57 12.37
N ALA A 185 5.37 7.85 12.26
CA ALA A 185 6.10 8.96 12.86
C ALA A 185 5.39 9.43 14.13
N SER A 186 6.15 9.73 15.18
CA SER A 186 5.69 10.27 16.44
C SER A 186 6.62 11.39 16.94
N GLY A 187 6.14 12.23 17.86
CA GLY A 187 6.93 13.33 18.42
C GLY A 187 7.16 14.52 17.47
N GLY A 188 6.45 14.56 16.33
CA GLY A 188 6.51 15.66 15.36
C GLY A 188 5.37 16.68 15.50
N GLY A 189 4.74 16.76 16.65
CA GLY A 189 3.49 17.48 16.90
C GLY A 189 3.45 18.91 16.41
N HIS A 190 3.05 19.12 15.17
CA HIS A 190 2.52 20.40 14.71
C HIS A 190 1.03 20.49 15.09
N LYS A 191 0.74 20.96 16.29
CA LYS A 191 -0.52 21.69 16.44
C LYS A 191 -0.40 22.94 15.58
N SER A 192 -1.27 23.07 14.58
CA SER A 192 -1.45 24.30 13.82
C SER A 192 -1.52 25.49 14.80
N GLY A 193 -0.42 26.26 14.90
CA GLY A 193 -0.32 27.48 15.71
C GLY A 193 0.36 27.38 17.08
N ALA A 194 0.83 26.22 17.54
CA ALA A 194 1.62 26.15 18.78
C ALA A 194 3.10 25.96 18.43
N ILE A 195 3.92 26.93 18.81
CA ILE A 195 5.40 26.92 18.73
C ILE A 195 6.00 26.11 19.90
N ASP A 196 5.22 25.29 20.57
CA ASP A 196 5.73 24.45 21.66
C ASP A 196 6.44 23.27 21.00
N ALA A 197 7.76 23.30 21.04
CA ALA A 197 8.61 22.18 20.66
C ALA A 197 8.11 20.89 21.33
N PRO A 198 8.07 19.76 20.62
CA PRO A 198 7.67 18.50 21.24
C PRO A 198 8.58 18.24 22.44
N ALA A 199 7.99 17.88 23.56
CA ALA A 199 8.72 17.56 24.79
C ALA A 199 9.62 16.32 24.64
N THR A 200 9.51 15.62 23.49
CA THR A 200 10.21 14.39 23.17
C THR A 200 10.73 14.44 21.75
N LYS A 201 11.90 13.85 21.56
CA LYS A 201 12.56 13.63 20.29
C LYS A 201 11.64 12.87 19.32
N GLY A 202 11.45 13.39 18.10
CA GLY A 202 10.66 12.72 17.06
C GLY A 202 11.27 11.38 16.65
N THR A 203 10.42 10.41 16.37
CA THR A 203 10.85 9.08 15.93
C THR A 203 10.05 8.62 14.72
N VAL A 204 10.68 7.83 13.85
CA VAL A 204 10.01 7.08 12.79
C VAL A 204 10.29 5.60 12.97
N LYS A 205 9.24 4.79 12.99
CA LYS A 205 9.32 3.32 13.07
C LYS A 205 8.64 2.70 11.87
N ILE A 206 9.25 1.71 11.29
CA ILE A 206 8.73 0.98 10.14
C ILE A 206 8.28 -0.41 10.62
N TYR A 207 7.14 -0.87 10.14
CA TYR A 207 6.57 -2.18 10.48
C TYR A 207 6.19 -2.93 9.22
N ASP A 208 6.38 -4.25 9.23
CA ASP A 208 5.97 -5.18 8.19
C ASP A 208 4.83 -6.06 8.66
N TRP A 209 3.91 -6.35 7.76
CA TRP A 209 2.85 -7.31 7.99
C TRP A 209 3.35 -8.74 7.79
N ASN A 210 3.34 -9.56 8.83
CA ASN A 210 3.82 -10.94 8.76
C ASN A 210 2.72 -11.99 8.46
N GLY A 211 1.52 -11.52 8.07
CA GLY A 211 0.34 -12.35 7.84
C GLY A 211 -0.61 -12.44 9.04
N ALA A 212 -0.18 -12.01 10.24
CA ALA A 212 -0.99 -12.05 11.46
C ALA A 212 -0.89 -10.77 12.29
N ALA A 213 0.25 -10.09 12.29
CA ALA A 213 0.50 -8.88 13.07
C ALA A 213 1.54 -7.98 12.39
N TRP A 214 1.54 -6.72 12.78
CA TRP A 214 2.58 -5.76 12.43
C TRP A 214 3.83 -6.00 13.26
N SER A 215 4.98 -6.22 12.62
CA SER A 215 6.28 -6.47 13.24
C SER A 215 7.26 -5.35 12.89
N GLN A 216 7.90 -4.74 13.88
CA GLN A 216 8.81 -3.62 13.65
C GLN A 216 10.05 -4.09 12.84
N ARG A 217 10.37 -3.34 11.78
CA ARG A 217 11.56 -3.51 10.93
C ARG A 217 12.71 -2.67 11.48
N GLY A 218 13.66 -3.30 12.14
CA GLY A 218 14.84 -2.65 12.68
C GLY A 218 14.58 -1.71 13.86
N ALA A 219 15.57 -0.88 14.20
CA ALA A 219 15.45 0.12 15.23
C ALA A 219 14.65 1.35 14.73
N ALA A 220 14.14 2.16 15.67
CA ALA A 220 13.53 3.44 15.34
C ALA A 220 14.59 4.40 14.78
N ILE A 221 14.20 5.21 13.78
CA ILE A 221 15.00 6.33 13.29
C ILE A 221 14.61 7.54 14.13
N GLU A 222 15.57 8.14 14.81
CA GLU A 222 15.33 9.22 15.76
C GLU A 222 15.76 10.58 15.20
N GLY A 223 15.16 11.65 15.69
CA GLY A 223 15.61 13.02 15.49
C GLY A 223 17.08 13.19 15.95
N VAL A 224 17.78 14.20 15.45
CA VAL A 224 19.17 14.47 15.82
C VAL A 224 19.24 15.24 17.15
N GLY A 225 18.51 16.33 17.25
CA GLY A 225 18.37 17.12 18.47
C GLY A 225 17.25 16.61 19.38
N SER A 226 17.23 17.08 20.62
CA SER A 226 16.22 16.71 21.60
C SER A 226 14.81 17.27 21.30
N THR A 227 14.75 18.29 20.43
CA THR A 227 13.53 18.99 20.03
C THR A 227 13.17 18.79 18.57
N ASP A 228 13.96 17.98 17.82
CA ASP A 228 13.71 17.73 16.42
C ASP A 228 12.46 16.85 16.25
N GLY A 229 11.43 17.38 15.63
CA GLY A 229 10.32 16.56 15.16
C GLY A 229 10.76 15.71 13.96
N ALA A 230 10.30 14.47 13.86
CA ALA A 230 10.56 13.62 12.71
C ALA A 230 9.27 13.40 11.91
N THR A 231 9.29 13.72 10.62
CA THR A 231 8.14 13.57 9.72
C THR A 231 8.54 12.74 8.49
N ILE A 232 7.71 11.77 8.15
CA ILE A 232 7.90 10.97 6.92
C ILE A 232 7.57 11.87 5.73
N SER A 233 8.58 12.18 4.91
CA SER A 233 8.43 13.02 3.74
C SER A 233 8.18 12.21 2.48
N GLY A 234 8.83 11.06 2.32
CA GLY A 234 8.66 10.18 1.19
C GLY A 234 9.27 8.80 1.43
N TYR A 235 8.98 7.87 0.54
CA TYR A 235 9.46 6.48 0.62
C TYR A 235 9.39 5.82 -0.75
N ASP A 236 10.21 4.80 -0.99
CA ASP A 236 10.12 3.95 -2.18
C ASP A 236 8.95 2.97 -2.10
N SER A 237 8.66 2.26 -3.17
CA SER A 237 7.48 1.37 -3.27
C SER A 237 7.38 0.33 -2.16
N GLY A 238 8.51 -0.17 -1.64
CA GLY A 238 8.60 -1.19 -0.59
C GLY A 238 8.97 -0.67 0.78
N MET A 239 9.08 0.65 0.97
CA MET A 239 9.62 1.27 2.18
C MET A 239 11.01 0.75 2.58
N ASN A 240 11.88 0.50 1.60
CA ASN A 240 13.28 0.18 1.84
C ASN A 240 14.18 1.41 1.80
N THR A 241 13.73 2.46 1.11
CA THR A 241 14.32 3.80 1.14
C THR A 241 13.28 4.78 1.64
N ILE A 242 13.61 5.57 2.66
CA ILE A 242 12.70 6.53 3.28
C ILE A 242 13.39 7.88 3.49
N SER A 243 12.71 8.97 3.18
CA SER A 243 13.14 10.33 3.49
C SER A 243 12.40 10.88 4.70
N ILE A 244 13.15 11.46 5.62
CA ILE A 244 12.64 12.00 6.88
C ILE A 244 13.05 13.47 6.99
N SER A 245 12.06 14.34 7.15
CA SER A 245 12.29 15.75 7.46
C SER A 245 12.29 15.96 8.96
N TYR A 246 13.29 16.67 9.45
CA TYR A 246 13.43 17.04 10.85
C TYR A 246 13.03 18.51 11.00
N THR A 247 11.82 18.72 11.48
CA THR A 247 11.31 20.07 11.80
C THR A 247 11.83 20.52 13.16
N GLY A 248 12.18 21.78 13.28
CA GLY A 248 12.76 22.30 14.53
C GLY A 248 14.27 22.06 14.64
N HIS A 249 14.90 21.43 13.63
CA HIS A 249 16.36 21.29 13.59
C HIS A 249 17.02 22.65 13.38
N ASP A 250 17.99 22.94 14.20
CA ASP A 250 18.84 24.13 14.13
C ASP A 250 20.26 23.66 13.80
N ALA A 251 20.63 23.78 12.52
CA ALA A 251 21.88 23.23 11.99
C ALA A 251 23.10 24.06 12.36
N ASP A 252 22.93 25.38 12.48
CA ASP A 252 24.01 26.33 12.77
C ASP A 252 24.08 26.75 14.24
N GLY A 253 23.08 26.39 15.06
CA GLY A 253 22.99 26.73 16.48
C GLY A 253 22.57 28.16 16.74
N ASP A 254 22.13 28.90 15.71
CA ASP A 254 21.66 30.28 15.82
C ASP A 254 20.12 30.35 15.84
N SER A 255 19.54 30.14 17.01
CA SER A 255 18.07 30.23 17.20
C SER A 255 17.46 31.60 16.88
N SER A 256 18.28 32.62 16.55
CA SER A 256 17.79 33.95 16.20
C SER A 256 17.25 34.05 14.77
N ASN A 257 17.66 33.17 13.87
CA ASN A 257 17.21 33.10 12.47
C ASN A 257 16.11 32.05 12.23
N GLY A 258 15.65 31.35 13.26
CA GLY A 258 14.64 30.31 13.20
C GLY A 258 15.25 28.91 13.20
N THR A 259 14.48 27.91 12.77
CA THR A 259 14.94 26.52 12.64
C THR A 259 15.25 26.20 11.19
N ASP A 260 16.46 25.76 10.88
CA ASP A 260 16.93 25.55 9.51
C ASP A 260 16.28 24.36 8.79
N GLY A 261 15.73 23.43 9.54
CA GLY A 261 15.20 22.19 8.97
C GLY A 261 16.27 21.30 8.35
N MET A 262 16.06 20.02 8.39
CA MET A 262 16.98 19.04 7.80
C MET A 262 16.18 17.90 7.17
N LEU A 263 16.69 17.38 6.05
CA LEU A 263 16.15 16.20 5.37
C LEU A 263 17.25 15.15 5.28
N LYS A 264 16.93 13.93 5.69
CA LYS A 264 17.83 12.77 5.51
C LYS A 264 17.09 11.66 4.78
N VAL A 265 17.85 10.88 4.01
CA VAL A 265 17.38 9.66 3.37
C VAL A 265 18.03 8.47 4.06
N PHE A 266 17.29 7.40 4.28
CA PHE A 266 17.76 6.17 4.90
C PHE A 266 17.40 4.99 4.04
N ASP A 267 18.33 4.02 3.95
CA ASP A 267 18.13 2.72 3.30
C ASP A 267 18.09 1.61 4.35
N TRP A 268 17.28 0.60 4.10
CA TRP A 268 17.28 -0.65 4.84
C TRP A 268 18.33 -1.61 4.29
N ASP A 269 19.38 -1.93 5.07
CA ASP A 269 20.48 -2.82 4.66
C ASP A 269 20.20 -4.32 4.89
N GLY A 270 18.98 -4.65 5.34
CA GLY A 270 18.59 -6.00 5.74
C GLY A 270 18.60 -6.22 7.26
N SER A 271 19.19 -5.28 8.02
CA SER A 271 19.33 -5.36 9.49
C SER A 271 19.11 -4.01 10.18
N ASN A 272 19.56 -2.93 9.56
CA ASN A 272 19.54 -1.58 10.12
C ASN A 272 19.10 -0.54 9.09
N TRP A 273 18.60 0.59 9.58
CA TRP A 273 18.40 1.79 8.79
C TRP A 273 19.70 2.58 8.72
N VAL A 274 20.26 2.73 7.52
CA VAL A 274 21.55 3.40 7.26
C VAL A 274 21.29 4.68 6.48
N GLN A 275 21.86 5.80 6.92
CA GLN A 275 21.74 7.05 6.18
C GLN A 275 22.40 6.93 4.81
N ARG A 276 21.67 7.37 3.77
CA ARG A 276 22.08 7.36 2.36
C ARG A 276 22.55 8.75 1.94
N GLY A 277 23.84 8.93 1.81
CA GLY A 277 24.46 10.20 1.44
C GLY A 277 24.38 11.25 2.55
N ASP A 278 24.71 12.49 2.21
CA ASP A 278 24.70 13.62 3.12
C ASP A 278 23.29 14.11 3.42
N ALA A 279 23.10 14.76 4.55
CA ALA A 279 21.86 15.43 4.89
C ALA A 279 21.69 16.68 4.00
N PHE A 280 20.45 16.98 3.64
CA PHE A 280 20.08 18.24 3.04
C PHE A 280 19.69 19.21 4.15
N THR A 281 20.35 20.36 4.20
CA THR A 281 20.07 21.43 5.16
C THR A 281 19.89 22.73 4.41
N ASN A 282 18.97 23.56 4.88
CA ASN A 282 18.82 24.93 4.44
C ASN A 282 19.20 25.87 5.58
N SER A 283 19.78 27.00 5.26
CA SER A 283 20.02 28.12 6.18
C SER A 283 18.87 29.12 6.10
N ASN A 284 18.65 29.90 7.14
CA ASN A 284 17.66 30.99 7.23
C ASN A 284 16.21 30.59 7.57
N GLY A 285 16.02 29.59 8.42
CA GLY A 285 14.68 29.22 8.89
C GLY A 285 13.82 28.44 7.90
N ASP A 286 14.40 27.86 6.88
CA ASP A 286 13.71 27.15 5.83
C ASP A 286 13.46 25.68 6.19
N SER A 287 12.19 25.30 6.28
CA SER A 287 11.86 23.88 6.35
C SER A 287 12.08 23.21 4.99
N ILE A 288 12.86 22.13 4.96
CA ILE A 288 13.05 21.30 3.76
C ILE A 288 12.26 20.01 3.87
N ARG A 289 11.55 19.67 2.80
CA ARG A 289 10.85 18.38 2.63
C ARG A 289 11.34 17.69 1.38
N GLY A 290 11.20 16.38 1.30
CA GLY A 290 11.61 15.68 0.10
C GLY A 290 10.92 14.34 -0.06
N THR A 291 10.47 14.06 -1.28
CA THR A 291 9.82 12.82 -1.68
C THR A 291 10.80 11.96 -2.47
N VAL A 292 10.97 10.72 -2.06
CA VAL A 292 11.77 9.71 -2.77
C VAL A 292 10.91 9.10 -3.88
N SER A 293 11.51 8.83 -5.04
CA SER A 293 10.87 8.06 -6.12
C SER A 293 10.59 6.61 -5.72
N SER A 294 9.65 5.94 -6.40
CA SER A 294 9.27 4.56 -6.08
C SER A 294 10.41 3.55 -6.20
N ASP A 295 11.44 3.85 -6.99
CA ASP A 295 12.66 3.04 -7.11
C ASP A 295 13.75 3.42 -6.10
N GLY A 296 13.50 4.41 -5.24
CA GLY A 296 14.43 4.90 -4.23
C GLY A 296 15.61 5.73 -4.76
N ASN A 297 15.73 5.93 -6.08
CA ASN A 297 16.96 6.48 -6.67
C ASN A 297 16.86 7.95 -7.12
N SER A 298 15.70 8.58 -6.98
CA SER A 298 15.54 10.03 -7.09
C SER A 298 14.93 10.59 -5.82
N LEU A 299 15.30 11.83 -5.53
CA LEU A 299 14.76 12.63 -4.45
C LEU A 299 14.30 13.96 -5.02
N VAL A 300 13.07 14.35 -4.72
CA VAL A 300 12.56 15.69 -5.02
C VAL A 300 12.46 16.45 -3.72
N THR A 301 13.12 17.61 -3.65
CA THR A 301 13.07 18.47 -2.46
C THR A 301 12.25 19.71 -2.73
N GLY A 302 11.59 20.24 -1.69
CA GLY A 302 10.91 21.50 -1.69
C GLY A 302 11.23 22.33 -0.45
N SER A 303 11.46 23.62 -0.62
CA SER A 303 11.76 24.58 0.43
C SER A 303 10.93 25.84 0.21
N MET A 304 9.80 25.94 0.89
CA MET A 304 8.80 26.98 0.63
C MET A 304 9.21 28.39 1.09
N PHE A 305 10.13 28.48 2.05
CA PHE A 305 10.61 29.77 2.57
C PHE A 305 11.96 30.20 1.98
N ALA A 306 12.49 29.43 1.04
CA ALA A 306 13.75 29.77 0.39
C ALA A 306 13.66 31.11 -0.36
N ASP A 307 14.75 31.86 -0.32
CA ASP A 307 14.91 33.19 -0.94
C ASP A 307 15.78 33.12 -2.20
N PRO A 308 15.39 32.39 -3.24
CA PRO A 308 16.23 32.25 -4.43
C PRO A 308 16.44 33.61 -5.11
N GLY A 309 17.73 33.96 -5.32
CA GLY A 309 18.09 35.25 -5.92
C GLY A 309 17.75 36.47 -5.05
N GLY A 310 17.49 36.30 -3.76
CA GLY A 310 17.09 37.37 -2.83
C GLY A 310 15.60 37.74 -2.89
N VAL A 311 14.78 36.92 -3.54
CA VAL A 311 13.31 37.09 -3.56
C VAL A 311 12.70 36.41 -2.36
N MET A 312 12.23 37.19 -1.39
CA MET A 312 11.75 36.71 -0.08
C MET A 312 10.62 35.68 -0.21
N MET A 313 10.81 34.52 0.40
CA MET A 313 9.83 33.43 0.44
C MET A 313 9.29 33.05 -0.96
N ALA A 314 10.09 33.21 -2.01
CA ALA A 314 9.67 32.76 -3.33
C ALA A 314 9.55 31.23 -3.39
N GLY A 315 10.36 30.55 -2.61
CA GLY A 315 10.40 29.10 -2.53
C GLY A 315 11.13 28.46 -3.71
N GLN A 316 11.52 27.19 -3.52
CA GLN A 316 12.23 26.43 -4.55
C GLN A 316 11.92 24.94 -4.48
N ALA A 317 12.13 24.24 -5.62
CA ALA A 317 12.12 22.78 -5.72
C ALA A 317 13.32 22.30 -6.54
N GLN A 318 13.88 21.16 -6.16
CA GLN A 318 15.04 20.55 -6.79
C GLN A 318 14.85 19.05 -6.94
N VAL A 319 15.48 18.48 -7.96
CA VAL A 319 15.50 17.03 -8.19
C VAL A 319 16.93 16.54 -8.10
N PHE A 320 17.14 15.46 -7.38
CA PHE A 320 18.44 14.80 -7.23
C PHE A 320 18.34 13.33 -7.62
N ASP A 321 19.42 12.80 -8.19
CA ASP A 321 19.60 11.39 -8.49
C ASP A 321 20.74 10.82 -7.65
N TRP A 322 20.56 9.58 -7.19
CA TRP A 322 21.61 8.83 -6.51
C TRP A 322 22.57 8.22 -7.54
N ASP A 323 23.85 8.59 -7.49
CA ASP A 323 24.88 8.07 -8.41
C ASP A 323 25.54 6.76 -7.93
N GLY A 324 25.21 6.30 -6.72
CA GLY A 324 25.82 5.18 -6.02
C GLY A 324 26.66 5.60 -4.82
N SER A 325 26.97 6.89 -4.68
CA SER A 325 27.79 7.45 -3.60
C SER A 325 27.25 8.77 -3.04
N SER A 326 26.60 9.56 -3.87
CA SER A 326 26.09 10.89 -3.51
C SER A 326 24.81 11.24 -4.26
N TRP A 327 24.08 12.23 -3.72
CA TRP A 327 22.92 12.83 -4.38
C TRP A 327 23.40 13.92 -5.35
N VAL A 328 23.16 13.74 -6.65
CA VAL A 328 23.56 14.66 -7.71
C VAL A 328 22.31 15.37 -8.27
N GLN A 329 22.33 16.71 -8.30
CA GLN A 329 21.20 17.47 -8.80
C GLN A 329 20.96 17.17 -10.28
N ARG A 330 19.69 16.87 -10.63
CA ARG A 330 19.20 16.68 -11.99
C ARG A 330 18.52 17.97 -12.47
N GLY A 331 19.05 18.58 -13.52
CA GLY A 331 18.51 19.81 -14.08
C GLY A 331 18.71 21.05 -13.22
N SER A 332 18.00 22.12 -13.52
CA SER A 332 18.04 23.38 -12.80
C SER A 332 17.07 23.39 -11.61
N THR A 333 17.37 24.20 -10.61
CA THR A 333 16.44 24.52 -9.53
C THR A 333 15.23 25.23 -10.09
N LEU A 334 14.04 24.78 -9.74
CA LEU A 334 12.78 25.46 -9.96
C LEU A 334 12.57 26.48 -8.85
N THR A 335 12.16 27.69 -9.18
CA THR A 335 11.97 28.77 -8.20
C THR A 335 10.61 29.43 -8.40
N GLY A 336 10.02 29.91 -7.32
CA GLY A 336 8.83 30.74 -7.38
C GLY A 336 9.09 32.03 -8.15
N SER A 337 8.04 32.55 -8.76
CA SER A 337 8.10 33.70 -9.67
C SER A 337 8.04 35.05 -8.97
N ALA A 338 7.58 35.09 -7.73
CA ALA A 338 7.34 36.31 -6.96
C ALA A 338 7.64 36.13 -5.48
N ALA A 339 7.79 37.23 -4.75
CA ALA A 339 7.92 37.19 -3.29
C ALA A 339 6.65 36.60 -2.66
N VAL A 340 6.84 35.78 -1.63
CA VAL A 340 5.80 35.10 -0.87
C VAL A 340 4.98 34.10 -1.71
N ASP A 341 5.56 33.63 -2.82
CA ASP A 341 4.98 32.59 -3.68
C ASP A 341 4.96 31.20 -2.99
N MET A 342 5.88 30.98 -2.05
CA MET A 342 6.05 29.74 -1.30
C MET A 342 6.05 28.50 -2.20
N PHE A 343 6.68 28.60 -3.36
CA PHE A 343 6.81 27.52 -4.33
C PHE A 343 7.59 26.33 -3.71
N GLY A 344 7.11 25.10 -3.94
CA GLY A 344 7.74 23.94 -3.34
C GLY A 344 7.20 23.59 -1.94
N VAL A 345 6.07 24.18 -1.52
CA VAL A 345 5.41 23.83 -0.25
C VAL A 345 5.07 22.34 -0.18
N ILE A 346 4.62 21.78 -1.27
CA ILE A 346 4.42 20.35 -1.48
C ILE A 346 4.99 20.02 -2.85
N THR A 347 5.88 19.04 -2.89
CA THR A 347 6.42 18.48 -4.13
C THR A 347 6.09 17.00 -4.17
N ILE A 348 5.42 16.57 -5.22
CA ILE A 348 5.03 15.18 -5.42
C ILE A 348 5.54 14.77 -6.80
N ALA A 349 6.13 13.59 -6.87
CA ALA A 349 6.67 13.06 -8.10
C ALA A 349 6.01 11.72 -8.44
N ASN A 350 5.97 11.41 -9.72
CA ASN A 350 5.66 10.06 -10.17
C ASN A 350 6.75 9.06 -9.78
N SER A 351 6.55 7.77 -10.07
CA SER A 351 7.42 6.68 -9.62
C SER A 351 8.92 6.84 -9.93
N LEU A 352 9.27 7.58 -10.97
CA LEU A 352 10.65 7.80 -11.40
C LEU A 352 11.12 9.25 -11.26
N ALA A 353 10.30 10.11 -10.65
CA ALA A 353 10.53 11.55 -10.57
C ALA A 353 10.77 12.22 -11.96
N THR A 354 10.05 11.73 -12.97
CA THR A 354 10.06 12.31 -14.32
C THR A 354 8.92 13.31 -14.51
N THR A 355 7.82 13.14 -13.80
CA THR A 355 6.72 14.09 -13.72
C THR A 355 6.66 14.62 -12.30
N LEU A 356 6.74 15.92 -12.16
CA LEU A 356 6.81 16.64 -10.90
C LEU A 356 5.63 17.56 -10.76
N SER A 357 4.85 17.41 -9.71
CA SER A 357 3.82 18.37 -9.30
C SER A 357 4.40 19.25 -8.20
N VAL A 358 4.54 20.54 -8.46
CA VAL A 358 5.02 21.53 -7.49
C VAL A 358 3.89 22.49 -7.17
N ASN A 359 3.61 22.63 -5.88
CA ASN A 359 2.52 23.48 -5.40
C ASN A 359 3.08 24.77 -4.82
N ALA A 360 2.41 25.87 -5.08
CA ALA A 360 2.71 27.20 -4.57
C ALA A 360 1.50 27.78 -3.84
N LEU A 361 1.76 28.48 -2.72
CA LEU A 361 0.78 29.24 -1.96
C LEU A 361 0.99 30.72 -2.29
N ASP A 362 0.21 31.30 -3.16
CA ASP A 362 0.32 32.76 -3.43
C ASP A 362 -0.39 33.55 -2.34
N PHE A 363 0.38 34.14 -1.40
CA PHE A 363 -0.15 35.01 -0.35
C PHE A 363 -0.29 36.46 -0.76
N ASN A 364 0.22 36.86 -1.93
CA ASN A 364 0.14 38.25 -2.41
C ASN A 364 -1.23 38.64 -3.01
N GLY A 365 -2.18 37.73 -3.05
CA GLY A 365 -3.58 37.99 -3.41
C GLY A 365 -3.82 38.35 -4.88
N ALA A 366 -2.85 38.11 -5.77
CA ALA A 366 -2.97 38.42 -7.18
C ALA A 366 -3.35 37.19 -8.05
N ALA A 367 -3.05 35.99 -7.59
CA ALA A 367 -3.46 34.75 -8.23
C ALA A 367 -3.54 33.69 -7.11
N GLY A 368 -4.62 32.96 -6.99
CA GLY A 368 -4.77 31.87 -6.03
C GLY A 368 -3.66 30.84 -6.10
N GLY A 369 -3.58 29.93 -5.10
CA GLY A 369 -2.62 28.85 -5.09
C GLY A 369 -2.61 28.09 -6.42
N ARG A 370 -1.44 27.65 -6.89
CA ARG A 370 -1.30 26.97 -8.16
C ARG A 370 -0.52 25.66 -8.01
N THR A 371 -0.84 24.73 -8.88
CA THR A 371 -0.06 23.52 -9.09
C THR A 371 0.59 23.60 -10.46
N GLU A 372 1.90 23.47 -10.51
CA GLU A 372 2.66 23.41 -11.75
C GLU A 372 3.20 22.01 -11.96
N VAL A 373 3.07 21.48 -13.17
CA VAL A 373 3.55 20.15 -13.52
C VAL A 373 4.75 20.27 -14.45
N TYR A 374 5.86 19.71 -14.06
CA TYR A 374 7.11 19.73 -14.78
C TYR A 374 7.50 18.35 -15.28
N GLN A 375 8.15 18.29 -16.45
CA GLN A 375 8.73 17.09 -17.00
C GLN A 375 10.26 17.13 -16.84
N TYR A 376 10.81 16.13 -16.17
CA TYR A 376 12.24 15.94 -15.97
C TYR A 376 12.65 14.61 -16.60
N PRO A 377 13.06 14.58 -17.88
CA PRO A 377 13.44 13.33 -18.54
C PRO A 377 14.65 12.70 -17.84
N LEU A 378 14.63 11.39 -17.74
CA LEU A 378 15.77 10.62 -17.25
C LEU A 378 16.93 10.68 -18.25
N ASP A 379 18.17 10.64 -17.75
CA ASP A 379 19.32 10.43 -18.62
C ASP A 379 19.36 8.99 -19.15
N THR A 380 20.09 8.80 -20.27
CA THR A 380 20.16 7.50 -20.94
C THR A 380 20.76 6.40 -20.05
N ASN A 381 21.76 6.73 -19.21
CA ASN A 381 22.39 5.75 -18.33
C ASN A 381 21.44 5.26 -17.25
N ARG A 382 20.57 6.16 -16.75
CA ARG A 382 19.55 5.80 -15.77
C ARG A 382 18.47 4.93 -16.40
N VAL A 383 18.02 5.23 -17.61
CA VAL A 383 17.09 4.37 -18.36
C VAL A 383 17.64 2.96 -18.52
N ILE A 384 18.93 2.82 -18.87
CA ILE A 384 19.60 1.52 -18.98
C ILE A 384 19.60 0.78 -17.63
N LYS A 385 19.98 1.45 -16.53
CA LYS A 385 19.95 0.84 -15.18
C LYS A 385 18.56 0.35 -14.76
N ILE A 386 17.52 1.12 -15.07
CA ILE A 386 16.13 0.75 -14.79
C ILE A 386 15.74 -0.49 -15.61
N LEU A 387 16.09 -0.54 -16.89
CA LEU A 387 15.84 -1.69 -17.75
C LEU A 387 16.59 -2.94 -17.27
N ASP A 388 17.85 -2.81 -16.88
CA ASP A 388 18.63 -3.91 -16.31
C ASP A 388 17.99 -4.44 -15.02
N GLY A 389 17.58 -3.54 -14.11
CA GLY A 389 16.87 -3.91 -12.89
C GLY A 389 15.52 -4.60 -13.15
N ALA A 390 14.77 -4.14 -14.14
CA ALA A 390 13.53 -4.78 -14.55
C ALA A 390 13.76 -6.18 -15.14
N LEU A 391 14.82 -6.35 -15.94
CA LEU A 391 15.23 -7.66 -16.48
C LEU A 391 15.62 -8.63 -15.36
N ASP A 392 16.38 -8.16 -14.37
CA ASP A 392 16.75 -8.96 -13.20
C ASP A 392 15.52 -9.37 -12.41
N GLY A 393 14.57 -8.47 -12.20
CA GLY A 393 13.28 -8.74 -11.57
C GLY A 393 12.51 -9.85 -12.31
N VAL A 394 12.35 -9.74 -13.63
CA VAL A 394 11.69 -10.74 -14.47
C VAL A 394 12.42 -12.09 -14.39
N ASN A 395 13.75 -12.09 -14.44
CA ASN A 395 14.55 -13.31 -14.34
C ASN A 395 14.38 -14.00 -12.97
N ASN A 396 14.34 -13.25 -11.89
CA ASN A 396 14.10 -13.76 -10.54
C ASN A 396 12.70 -14.39 -10.42
N GLU A 397 11.66 -13.75 -10.96
CA GLU A 397 10.31 -14.32 -10.98
C GLU A 397 10.25 -15.59 -11.85
N ARG A 398 10.87 -15.59 -13.02
CA ARG A 398 10.98 -16.79 -13.87
C ARG A 398 11.68 -17.94 -13.15
N ALA A 399 12.73 -17.66 -12.38
CA ALA A 399 13.42 -18.66 -11.57
C ALA A 399 12.52 -19.24 -10.48
N LYS A 400 11.73 -18.40 -9.79
CA LYS A 400 10.73 -18.86 -8.81
C LYS A 400 9.66 -19.75 -9.46
N TYR A 401 9.10 -19.31 -10.59
CA TYR A 401 8.12 -20.14 -11.33
C TYR A 401 8.72 -21.45 -11.81
N GLY A 402 9.97 -21.44 -12.30
CA GLY A 402 10.68 -22.66 -12.68
C GLY A 402 10.83 -23.62 -11.49
N ALA A 403 11.17 -23.12 -10.31
CA ALA A 403 11.25 -23.94 -9.10
C ALA A 403 9.88 -24.52 -8.68
N VAL A 404 8.81 -23.72 -8.80
CA VAL A 404 7.44 -24.21 -8.53
C VAL A 404 7.03 -25.26 -9.54
N THR A 405 7.30 -25.06 -10.84
CA THR A 405 7.01 -26.05 -11.90
C THR A 405 7.71 -27.38 -11.62
N ASN A 406 9.01 -27.37 -11.33
CA ASN A 406 9.75 -28.58 -10.97
C ASN A 406 9.13 -29.29 -9.75
N ARG A 407 8.76 -28.55 -8.71
CA ARG A 407 8.09 -29.12 -7.53
C ARG A 407 6.75 -29.75 -7.88
N LEU A 408 5.96 -29.12 -8.76
CA LEU A 408 4.70 -29.65 -9.23
C LEU A 408 4.91 -30.94 -10.05
N GLU A 409 5.89 -30.98 -10.93
CA GLU A 409 6.26 -32.17 -11.71
C GLU A 409 6.61 -33.34 -10.78
N TYR A 410 7.49 -33.14 -9.80
CA TYR A 410 7.80 -34.16 -8.80
C TYR A 410 6.57 -34.60 -7.98
N THR A 411 5.68 -33.67 -7.68
CA THR A 411 4.44 -33.97 -6.95
C THR A 411 3.52 -34.84 -7.81
N VAL A 412 3.36 -34.51 -9.09
CA VAL A 412 2.55 -35.29 -10.05
C VAL A 412 3.13 -36.70 -10.23
N GLU A 413 4.45 -36.81 -10.40
CA GLU A 413 5.11 -38.14 -10.49
C GLU A 413 4.88 -38.95 -9.21
N ASN A 414 5.04 -38.36 -8.04
CA ASN A 414 4.80 -39.04 -6.77
C ASN A 414 3.32 -39.48 -6.61
N LEU A 415 2.38 -38.59 -6.93
CA LEU A 415 0.96 -38.91 -6.90
C LEU A 415 0.59 -40.02 -7.92
N THR A 416 1.20 -40.00 -9.10
CA THR A 416 1.03 -41.05 -10.11
C THR A 416 1.52 -42.39 -9.59
N ASN A 417 2.69 -42.42 -8.96
CA ASN A 417 3.23 -43.66 -8.32
C ASN A 417 2.33 -44.14 -7.17
N ILE A 418 1.84 -43.22 -6.35
CA ILE A 418 0.89 -43.59 -5.27
C ILE A 418 -0.41 -44.13 -5.86
N ALA A 419 -0.95 -43.52 -6.91
CA ALA A 419 -2.16 -44.00 -7.57
C ALA A 419 -1.99 -45.41 -8.16
N GLN A 420 -0.86 -45.66 -8.84
CA GLN A 420 -0.52 -46.98 -9.39
C GLN A 420 -0.39 -48.03 -8.29
N ASN A 421 0.36 -47.72 -7.21
CA ASN A 421 0.52 -48.60 -6.07
C ASN A 421 -0.80 -48.89 -5.35
N THR A 422 -1.64 -47.87 -5.23
CA THR A 422 -2.98 -48.01 -4.63
C THR A 422 -3.89 -48.84 -5.51
N ALA A 423 -3.86 -48.67 -6.82
CA ALA A 423 -4.61 -49.49 -7.77
C ALA A 423 -4.15 -50.96 -7.71
N ALA A 424 -2.83 -51.19 -7.70
CA ALA A 424 -2.28 -52.55 -7.55
C ALA A 424 -2.63 -53.21 -6.19
N ALA A 425 -2.60 -52.43 -5.09
CA ALA A 425 -3.02 -52.90 -3.78
C ALA A 425 -4.53 -53.23 -3.76
N ARG A 426 -5.34 -52.35 -4.37
CA ARG A 426 -6.79 -52.57 -4.51
C ARG A 426 -7.08 -53.84 -5.31
N SER A 427 -6.39 -54.02 -6.46
CA SER A 427 -6.50 -55.25 -7.28
C SER A 427 -6.19 -56.50 -6.47
N ARG A 428 -5.10 -56.51 -5.68
CA ARG A 428 -4.75 -57.65 -4.81
C ARG A 428 -5.79 -57.97 -3.74
N ILE A 429 -6.56 -56.99 -3.29
CA ILE A 429 -7.58 -57.17 -2.25
C ILE A 429 -8.93 -57.53 -2.85
N LEU A 430 -9.30 -56.89 -3.96
CA LEU A 430 -10.63 -56.99 -4.55
C LEU A 430 -10.72 -58.00 -5.68
N ASP A 431 -9.64 -58.16 -6.46
CA ASP A 431 -9.64 -59.12 -7.56
C ASP A 431 -9.55 -60.52 -6.97
N THR A 432 -10.59 -61.25 -7.17
CA THR A 432 -10.63 -62.67 -6.83
C THR A 432 -9.57 -63.41 -7.64
N ASP A 433 -8.77 -64.27 -6.94
CA ASP A 433 -7.85 -65.18 -7.63
C ASP A 433 -8.66 -66.06 -8.57
N TYR A 434 -8.73 -65.64 -9.83
CA TYR A 434 -9.56 -66.30 -10.83
C TYR A 434 -9.22 -67.78 -11.00
N ALA A 435 -7.97 -68.16 -10.81
CA ALA A 435 -7.54 -69.55 -10.81
C ALA A 435 -8.10 -70.33 -9.64
N ARG A 436 -8.15 -69.75 -8.46
CA ARG A 436 -8.73 -70.39 -7.28
C ARG A 436 -10.24 -70.50 -7.38
N GLU A 437 -10.93 -69.42 -7.80
CA GLU A 437 -12.39 -69.42 -7.94
C GLU A 437 -12.86 -70.36 -9.08
N THR A 438 -12.17 -70.42 -10.21
CA THR A 438 -12.46 -71.41 -11.26
C THR A 438 -12.20 -72.83 -10.83
N THR A 439 -11.17 -73.05 -9.98
CA THR A 439 -10.91 -74.36 -9.40
C THR A 439 -12.00 -74.78 -8.42
N GLU A 440 -12.43 -73.87 -7.55
CA GLU A 440 -13.55 -74.14 -6.62
C GLU A 440 -14.86 -74.33 -7.35
N LEU A 441 -15.11 -73.55 -8.44
CA LEU A 441 -16.29 -73.74 -9.28
C LEU A 441 -16.24 -75.12 -9.97
N ALA A 442 -15.12 -75.51 -10.60
CA ALA A 442 -14.94 -76.81 -11.19
C ALA A 442 -15.12 -77.93 -10.20
N ARG A 443 -14.51 -77.82 -8.99
CA ARG A 443 -14.70 -78.79 -7.90
C ARG A 443 -16.16 -78.93 -7.48
N THR A 444 -16.85 -77.81 -7.33
CA THR A 444 -18.28 -77.83 -6.93
C THR A 444 -19.14 -78.50 -8.01
N GLN A 445 -18.86 -78.17 -9.33
CA GLN A 445 -19.53 -78.80 -10.45
C GLN A 445 -19.29 -80.33 -10.48
N ILE A 446 -18.03 -80.81 -10.26
CA ILE A 446 -17.71 -82.23 -10.21
C ILE A 446 -18.43 -82.90 -9.05
N ILE A 447 -18.42 -82.26 -7.88
CA ILE A 447 -19.13 -82.84 -6.69
C ILE A 447 -20.63 -82.88 -6.97
N GLN A 448 -21.23 -81.90 -7.61
CA GLN A 448 -22.65 -81.85 -7.99
C GLN A 448 -22.97 -82.99 -8.97
N GLN A 449 -22.13 -83.15 -10.04
CA GLN A 449 -22.31 -84.24 -11.00
C GLN A 449 -22.14 -85.61 -10.35
N ALA A 450 -21.09 -85.80 -9.51
CA ALA A 450 -20.87 -87.01 -8.82
C ALA A 450 -22.03 -87.32 -7.85
N SER A 451 -22.53 -86.37 -7.10
CA SER A 451 -23.67 -86.51 -6.21
C SER A 451 -24.94 -86.89 -6.98
N THR A 452 -25.18 -86.28 -8.10
CA THR A 452 -26.32 -86.60 -8.98
C THR A 452 -26.20 -88.05 -9.53
N ALA A 453 -24.98 -88.40 -10.00
CA ALA A 453 -24.73 -89.76 -10.49
C ALA A 453 -24.91 -90.78 -9.36
N MET A 454 -24.37 -90.53 -8.19
CA MET A 454 -24.55 -91.43 -6.99
C MET A 454 -26.00 -91.53 -6.59
N LEU A 455 -26.73 -90.41 -6.60
CA LEU A 455 -28.16 -90.43 -6.32
C LEU A 455 -28.96 -91.23 -7.37
N SER A 456 -28.63 -91.08 -8.63
CA SER A 456 -29.20 -91.91 -9.70
C SER A 456 -28.89 -93.34 -9.54
N GLN A 457 -27.65 -93.70 -9.22
CA GLN A 457 -27.24 -95.07 -8.94
C GLN A 457 -27.90 -95.69 -7.68
N ALA A 458 -28.04 -94.88 -6.62
CA ALA A 458 -28.76 -95.31 -5.41
C ALA A 458 -30.25 -95.57 -5.71
N ASN A 459 -30.86 -94.69 -6.55
CA ASN A 459 -32.26 -94.89 -6.98
C ASN A 459 -32.42 -96.15 -7.87
N GLN A 460 -31.43 -96.47 -8.72
CA GLN A 460 -31.45 -97.69 -9.52
C GLN A 460 -31.27 -98.96 -8.67
N GLN A 461 -30.45 -98.88 -7.61
CA GLN A 461 -30.34 -100.01 -6.67
C GLN A 461 -31.68 -100.30 -5.95
N GLY A 462 -32.38 -99.18 -5.57
CA GLY A 462 -33.69 -99.25 -4.97
C GLY A 462 -34.68 -99.93 -5.96
N ALA A 463 -34.65 -99.56 -7.24
CA ALA A 463 -35.48 -100.20 -8.25
C ALA A 463 -35.14 -101.64 -8.52
N ALA A 464 -33.83 -102.02 -8.49
CA ALA A 464 -33.40 -103.36 -8.67
C ALA A 464 -33.82 -104.26 -7.48
N ILE A 465 -33.80 -103.72 -6.24
CA ILE A 465 -34.32 -104.46 -5.06
C ILE A 465 -35.81 -104.61 -5.16
N LEU A 466 -36.55 -103.62 -5.66
CA LEU A 466 -37.98 -103.76 -5.87
C LEU A 466 -38.33 -104.78 -6.99
N GLU A 467 -37.50 -104.95 -7.99
CA GLU A 467 -37.67 -105.94 -9.03
C GLU A 467 -37.37 -107.34 -8.55
N LEU A 468 -36.42 -107.48 -7.63
CA LEU A 468 -36.12 -108.77 -6.95
C LEU A 468 -37.17 -109.21 -5.93
N LEU A 469 -37.96 -108.29 -5.40
CA LEU A 469 -39.07 -108.54 -4.45
C LEU A 469 -40.43 -108.75 -5.16
N ARG A 470 -40.49 -108.75 -6.48
CA ARG A 470 -41.70 -109.12 -7.20
C ARG A 470 -41.88 -110.62 -7.10
N PRO A 471 -42.99 -111.07 -6.63
CA PRO A 471 -43.27 -112.54 -6.62
C PRO A 471 -43.40 -113.02 -8.06
N PHE A 472 -42.77 -114.15 -8.34
CA PHE A 472 -43.00 -114.89 -9.60
C PHE A 472 -44.48 -115.36 -9.63
N GLU A 473 -45.27 -114.83 -10.58
CA GLU A 473 -46.45 -115.45 -11.11
C GLU A 473 -46.13 -116.34 -12.29
#